data_e13df3749587646c29d24474c3bffa47
#
_entry.id   e13df3749587646c29d24474c3bffa47
#
_cell.length_a   1.000
_cell.length_b   1.000
_cell.length_c   1.000
_cell.angle_alpha   90.00
_cell.angle_beta   90.00
_cell.angle_gamma   90.00
#
_symmetry.space_group_name_H-M   'P 1'
#
loop_
_entity.id
_entity.type
_entity.pdbx_description
1 polymer ?
#
loop_
_entity_poly.entity_id
_entity_poly.type
_entity_poly.pdbx_seq_one_letter_code
_entity_poly.pdbx_strand_id
1 'polypeptide(L)'
;MIYLDNAATTMHKPQVVIDAVCGAMTSFGGPGRGSHQAALDASMAVFGARQAVSDLLDAWGAGSVSFALNATMALNIAIDGLLPAGGVAVTTAASHNSVLRPLNRARDERGCQVRVAAILPDGSLDWESYERALVGASLVVATHASNVTGDVYDIERMAAFARKAGALFVLDAAQTAGAWAFSASGIGADVVCFTGHKSLYGPQDTGGLCVRPGLDIAPLVEGGSGVHSFDERHPRFMPEALEAGTANAHGLAGLAAGCCWLAERGVADVQAHIEGLVTRFLDGVADIDGVQVLGGGSGQRCGIVAVNVGDADSGEIADRLAQGWGVCVRPGAHCAPLMHTALGTQQQGVVRFSFGAMNSQRDCDDALSALRDIACP
;
A
#
# COMPACT_ATOMS: atom_id res chain seq x y z
N MET A 1 21.10 15.50 0.79
CA MET A 1 19.62 15.31 0.74
C MET A 1 19.32 14.02 1.48
N ILE A 2 18.46 14.09 2.47
CA ILE A 2 18.00 12.95 3.27
C ILE A 2 16.53 12.69 2.89
N TYR A 3 16.27 11.56 2.25
CA TYR A 3 14.94 11.26 1.73
C TYR A 3 14.15 10.38 2.72
N LEU A 4 13.15 10.97 3.35
CA LEU A 4 12.26 10.35 4.34
C LEU A 4 10.77 10.46 3.94
N ASP A 5 10.48 10.40 2.63
CA ASP A 5 9.10 10.34 2.09
C ASP A 5 8.84 9.02 1.34
N ASN A 6 9.39 7.90 1.84
CA ASN A 6 9.24 6.58 1.22
C ASN A 6 7.79 6.07 1.19
N ALA A 7 6.95 6.51 2.14
CA ALA A 7 5.53 6.15 2.18
C ALA A 7 4.71 6.79 1.04
N ALA A 8 5.21 7.84 0.39
CA ALA A 8 4.64 8.36 -0.85
C ALA A 8 5.14 7.55 -2.05
N THR A 9 6.45 7.42 -2.21
CA THR A 9 7.15 6.58 -3.20
C THR A 9 8.61 6.43 -2.77
N THR A 10 9.24 5.29 -3.03
CA THR A 10 10.69 5.17 -2.81
C THR A 10 11.45 5.89 -3.93
N MET A 11 12.34 6.82 -3.57
CA MET A 11 13.18 7.51 -4.54
C MET A 11 14.40 6.67 -4.93
N HIS A 12 15.09 6.14 -3.93
CA HIS A 12 16.24 5.27 -4.14
C HIS A 12 15.80 3.86 -4.50
N LYS A 13 16.14 3.42 -5.70
CA LYS A 13 15.87 2.06 -6.17
C LYS A 13 17.16 1.23 -6.13
N PRO A 14 17.07 -0.07 -5.82
CA PRO A 14 18.18 -0.99 -6.04
C PRO A 14 18.64 -0.95 -7.50
N GLN A 15 19.96 -1.02 -7.74
CA GLN A 15 20.50 -0.94 -9.10
C GLN A 15 19.91 -2.00 -10.03
N VAL A 16 19.66 -3.22 -9.52
CA VAL A 16 19.04 -4.30 -10.29
C VAL A 16 17.66 -3.94 -10.84
N VAL A 17 16.92 -3.07 -10.18
CA VAL A 17 15.61 -2.58 -10.65
C VAL A 17 15.79 -1.64 -11.84
N ILE A 18 16.75 -0.72 -11.74
CA ILE A 18 17.09 0.24 -12.82
C ILE A 18 17.55 -0.53 -14.05
N ASP A 19 18.47 -1.48 -13.86
CA ASP A 19 19.02 -2.29 -14.93
C ASP A 19 17.95 -3.13 -15.62
N ALA A 20 17.03 -3.73 -14.86
CA ALA A 20 15.92 -4.51 -15.39
C ALA A 20 14.99 -3.67 -16.28
N VAL A 21 14.63 -2.46 -15.84
CA VAL A 21 13.79 -1.55 -16.64
C VAL A 21 14.51 -1.11 -17.90
N CYS A 22 15.76 -0.66 -17.81
CA CYS A 22 16.56 -0.21 -18.95
C CYS A 22 16.77 -1.35 -19.97
N GLY A 23 17.09 -2.56 -19.48
CA GLY A 23 17.21 -3.75 -20.32
C GLY A 23 15.91 -4.10 -21.04
N ALA A 24 14.80 -4.08 -20.34
CA ALA A 24 13.47 -4.35 -20.90
C ALA A 24 13.09 -3.33 -21.99
N MET A 25 13.38 -2.05 -21.81
CA MET A 25 13.08 -0.99 -22.78
C MET A 25 13.84 -1.15 -24.11
N THR A 26 14.97 -1.85 -24.09
CA THR A 26 15.80 -2.05 -25.28
C THR A 26 15.61 -3.41 -25.96
N SER A 27 14.95 -4.37 -25.29
CA SER A 27 14.86 -5.75 -25.78
C SER A 27 13.43 -6.29 -25.93
N PHE A 28 12.43 -5.75 -25.19
CA PHE A 28 11.09 -6.30 -25.22
C PHE A 28 10.26 -5.77 -26.40
N GLY A 29 9.49 -6.70 -26.99
CA GLY A 29 8.36 -6.37 -27.85
C GLY A 29 7.05 -6.31 -27.05
N GLY A 30 5.90 -6.31 -27.74
CA GLY A 30 4.59 -6.40 -27.08
C GLY A 30 4.42 -7.77 -26.41
N PRO A 31 4.09 -7.84 -25.11
CA PRO A 31 3.76 -9.11 -24.46
C PRO A 31 2.47 -9.68 -25.06
N GLY A 32 2.39 -10.99 -25.24
CA GLY A 32 1.21 -11.69 -25.73
C GLY A 32 1.52 -12.68 -26.84
N ARG A 33 0.88 -12.55 -28.03
CA ARG A 33 0.86 -13.59 -29.10
C ARG A 33 2.02 -13.58 -30.07
N GLY A 34 3.00 -12.71 -29.96
CA GLY A 34 4.15 -12.69 -30.83
C GLY A 34 5.00 -13.96 -30.67
N SER A 35 5.35 -14.61 -31.79
CA SER A 35 6.21 -15.80 -31.77
C SER A 35 7.71 -15.48 -31.88
N HIS A 36 8.05 -14.19 -31.97
CA HIS A 36 9.44 -13.74 -32.02
C HIS A 36 10.01 -13.51 -30.61
N GLN A 37 11.34 -13.62 -30.48
CA GLN A 37 12.02 -13.63 -29.18
C GLN A 37 11.65 -12.45 -28.30
N ALA A 38 11.60 -11.22 -28.83
CA ALA A 38 11.28 -10.03 -28.04
C ALA A 38 9.87 -10.06 -27.41
N ALA A 39 8.87 -10.67 -28.08
CA ALA A 39 7.54 -10.83 -27.50
C ALA A 39 7.48 -11.95 -26.46
N LEU A 40 8.24 -13.03 -26.67
CA LEU A 40 8.38 -14.11 -25.70
C LEU A 40 9.07 -13.61 -24.42
N ASP A 41 10.16 -12.84 -24.56
CA ASP A 41 10.89 -12.27 -23.43
C ASP A 41 10.00 -11.34 -22.60
N ALA A 42 9.19 -10.48 -23.24
CA ALA A 42 8.23 -9.63 -22.58
C ALA A 42 7.15 -10.44 -21.84
N SER A 43 6.63 -11.51 -22.45
CA SER A 43 5.62 -12.37 -21.83
C SER A 43 6.19 -13.14 -20.64
N MET A 44 7.42 -13.64 -20.75
CA MET A 44 8.14 -14.30 -19.67
C MET A 44 8.41 -13.34 -18.51
N ALA A 45 8.76 -12.08 -18.77
CA ALA A 45 8.97 -11.06 -17.76
C ALA A 45 7.68 -10.75 -16.98
N VAL A 46 6.53 -10.64 -17.67
CA VAL A 46 5.22 -10.44 -17.04
C VAL A 46 4.87 -11.64 -16.13
N PHE A 47 5.08 -12.87 -16.63
CA PHE A 47 4.85 -14.08 -15.82
C PHE A 47 5.81 -14.17 -14.64
N GLY A 48 7.10 -13.88 -14.84
CA GLY A 48 8.10 -13.84 -13.78
C GLY A 48 7.78 -12.81 -12.70
N ALA A 49 7.21 -11.66 -13.09
CA ALA A 49 6.75 -10.66 -12.15
C ALA A 49 5.58 -11.16 -11.27
N ARG A 50 4.62 -11.92 -11.86
CA ARG A 50 3.53 -12.56 -11.08
C ARG A 50 4.08 -13.55 -10.08
N GLN A 51 5.04 -14.39 -10.51
CA GLN A 51 5.66 -15.37 -9.63
C GLN A 51 6.41 -14.66 -8.49
N ALA A 52 7.24 -13.66 -8.81
CA ALA A 52 8.02 -12.93 -7.80
C ALA A 52 7.13 -12.22 -6.76
N VAL A 53 6.02 -11.60 -7.19
CA VAL A 53 5.05 -10.99 -6.26
C VAL A 53 4.35 -12.07 -5.43
N SER A 54 3.91 -13.16 -6.06
CA SER A 54 3.25 -14.25 -5.35
C SER A 54 4.14 -14.88 -4.29
N ASP A 55 5.40 -15.15 -4.62
CA ASP A 55 6.36 -15.75 -3.70
C ASP A 55 6.70 -14.81 -2.55
N LEU A 56 6.93 -13.52 -2.85
CA LEU A 56 7.27 -12.53 -1.82
C LEU A 56 6.14 -12.29 -0.82
N LEU A 57 4.88 -12.31 -1.27
CA LEU A 57 3.71 -12.08 -0.43
C LEU A 57 3.08 -13.39 0.10
N ASP A 58 3.66 -14.54 -0.21
CA ASP A 58 3.10 -15.87 0.09
C ASP A 58 1.63 -15.96 -0.32
N ALA A 59 1.36 -15.62 -1.60
CA ALA A 59 0.04 -15.67 -2.20
C ALA A 59 -0.26 -17.06 -2.81
N TRP A 60 -1.30 -17.20 -3.59
CA TRP A 60 -1.81 -18.47 -4.11
C TRP A 60 -1.21 -18.88 -5.46
N GLY A 61 0.02 -18.48 -5.75
CA GLY A 61 0.74 -18.73 -7.00
C GLY A 61 0.55 -17.64 -8.05
N ALA A 62 1.36 -17.67 -9.12
CA ALA A 62 1.39 -16.64 -10.16
C ALA A 62 0.01 -16.38 -10.80
N GLY A 63 -0.82 -17.41 -10.97
CA GLY A 63 -2.18 -17.28 -11.53
C GLY A 63 -3.17 -16.50 -10.66
N SER A 64 -2.82 -16.25 -9.40
CA SER A 64 -3.63 -15.45 -8.47
C SER A 64 -3.36 -13.95 -8.58
N VAL A 65 -2.26 -13.55 -9.21
CA VAL A 65 -1.81 -12.16 -9.28
C VAL A 65 -2.34 -11.51 -10.55
N SER A 66 -3.06 -10.41 -10.42
CA SER A 66 -3.46 -9.53 -11.51
C SER A 66 -2.82 -8.17 -11.34
N PHE A 67 -2.26 -7.61 -12.41
CA PHE A 67 -1.61 -6.32 -12.37
C PHE A 67 -2.58 -5.17 -12.62
N ALA A 68 -2.30 -4.07 -11.97
CA ALA A 68 -2.97 -2.79 -12.12
C ALA A 68 -1.93 -1.67 -12.06
N LEU A 69 -2.30 -0.45 -12.42
CA LEU A 69 -1.38 0.69 -12.38
C LEU A 69 -0.82 0.95 -10.96
N ASN A 70 -1.61 0.70 -9.93
CA ASN A 70 -1.25 0.95 -8.54
C ASN A 70 -2.32 0.38 -7.59
N ALA A 71 -2.12 0.49 -6.27
CA ALA A 71 -3.10 0.06 -5.28
C ALA A 71 -4.46 0.76 -5.42
N THR A 72 -4.51 2.01 -5.87
CA THR A 72 -5.80 2.71 -6.10
C THR A 72 -6.64 1.99 -7.14
N MET A 73 -6.05 1.60 -8.27
CA MET A 73 -6.76 0.84 -9.31
C MET A 73 -7.12 -0.55 -8.79
N ALA A 74 -6.22 -1.25 -8.11
CA ALA A 74 -6.46 -2.57 -7.54
C ALA A 74 -7.64 -2.56 -6.54
N LEU A 75 -7.70 -1.57 -5.66
CA LEU A 75 -8.80 -1.38 -4.70
C LEU A 75 -10.13 -1.04 -5.41
N ASN A 76 -10.11 -0.24 -6.48
CA ASN A 76 -11.32 0.00 -7.28
C ASN A 76 -11.82 -1.29 -7.93
N ILE A 77 -10.93 -2.10 -8.53
CA ILE A 77 -11.29 -3.40 -9.11
C ILE A 77 -11.93 -4.30 -8.04
N ALA A 78 -11.30 -4.42 -6.88
CA ALA A 78 -11.81 -5.28 -5.81
C ALA A 78 -13.16 -4.79 -5.26
N ILE A 79 -13.30 -3.49 -4.99
CA ILE A 79 -14.52 -2.91 -4.41
C ILE A 79 -15.69 -2.98 -5.41
N ASP A 80 -15.46 -2.56 -6.65
CA ASP A 80 -16.53 -2.57 -7.66
C ASP A 80 -16.96 -3.99 -8.03
N GLY A 81 -15.98 -4.90 -8.16
CA GLY A 81 -16.22 -6.27 -8.58
C GLY A 81 -16.80 -7.18 -7.51
N LEU A 82 -16.61 -6.85 -6.22
CA LEU A 82 -17.04 -7.72 -5.10
C LEU A 82 -18.23 -7.16 -4.31
N LEU A 83 -18.41 -5.83 -4.24
CA LEU A 83 -19.51 -5.26 -3.46
C LEU A 83 -20.83 -5.30 -4.27
N PRO A 84 -21.84 -6.10 -3.86
CA PRO A 84 -23.11 -6.14 -4.58
C PRO A 84 -23.87 -4.82 -4.41
N ALA A 85 -24.74 -4.50 -5.38
CA ALA A 85 -25.66 -3.35 -5.26
C ALA A 85 -26.53 -3.50 -4.01
N GLY A 86 -26.70 -2.42 -3.25
CA GLY A 86 -27.39 -2.42 -1.96
C GLY A 86 -26.65 -3.13 -0.82
N GLY A 87 -25.46 -3.68 -1.08
CA GLY A 87 -24.63 -4.39 -0.09
C GLY A 87 -24.08 -3.47 0.99
N VAL A 88 -23.56 -4.08 2.06
CA VAL A 88 -22.95 -3.38 3.20
C VAL A 88 -21.43 -3.55 3.11
N ALA A 89 -20.73 -2.44 2.97
CA ALA A 89 -19.27 -2.38 3.05
C ALA A 89 -18.81 -1.83 4.40
N VAL A 90 -17.76 -2.44 4.95
CA VAL A 90 -17.10 -1.98 6.18
C VAL A 90 -15.67 -1.59 5.87
N THR A 91 -15.24 -0.47 6.42
CA THR A 91 -13.85 -0.02 6.40
C THR A 91 -13.48 0.60 7.74
N THR A 92 -12.26 1.11 7.89
CA THR A 92 -11.80 1.78 9.12
C THR A 92 -11.49 3.26 8.88
N ALA A 93 -11.48 4.05 9.92
CA ALA A 93 -11.07 5.46 9.82
C ALA A 93 -9.58 5.63 9.46
N ALA A 94 -8.77 4.57 9.52
CA ALA A 94 -7.39 4.56 9.02
C ALA A 94 -7.28 4.48 7.49
N SER A 95 -8.39 4.26 6.78
CA SER A 95 -8.37 3.98 5.36
C SER A 95 -8.03 5.20 4.52
N HIS A 96 -7.18 4.97 3.52
CA HIS A 96 -6.80 5.94 2.51
C HIS A 96 -7.97 6.28 1.57
N ASN A 97 -7.93 7.43 0.92
CA ASN A 97 -8.93 7.84 -0.09
C ASN A 97 -9.11 6.83 -1.23
N SER A 98 -8.12 5.98 -1.50
CA SER A 98 -8.23 4.88 -2.48
C SER A 98 -9.27 3.83 -2.09
N VAL A 99 -9.63 3.75 -0.81
CA VAL A 99 -10.72 2.92 -0.27
C VAL A 99 -11.98 3.76 -0.09
N LEU A 100 -11.87 4.91 0.56
CA LEU A 100 -13.01 5.73 0.94
C LEU A 100 -13.81 6.24 -0.26
N ARG A 101 -13.13 6.71 -1.32
CA ARG A 101 -13.80 7.29 -2.49
C ARG A 101 -14.57 6.25 -3.32
N PRO A 102 -14.02 5.06 -3.65
CA PRO A 102 -14.80 4.02 -4.32
C PRO A 102 -16.00 3.53 -3.48
N LEU A 103 -15.83 3.41 -2.16
CA LEU A 103 -16.94 3.04 -1.27
C LEU A 103 -18.03 4.12 -1.25
N ASN A 104 -17.68 5.41 -1.19
CA ASN A 104 -18.62 6.51 -1.28
C ASN A 104 -19.35 6.53 -2.64
N ARG A 105 -18.63 6.30 -3.75
CA ARG A 105 -19.24 6.13 -5.06
C ARG A 105 -20.24 4.98 -5.07
N ALA A 106 -19.90 3.82 -4.52
CA ALA A 106 -20.80 2.67 -4.41
C ALA A 106 -22.06 3.00 -3.57
N ARG A 107 -21.91 3.80 -2.50
CA ARG A 107 -23.04 4.31 -1.72
C ARG A 107 -23.96 5.17 -2.58
N ASP A 108 -23.39 6.14 -3.31
CA ASP A 108 -24.15 7.16 -4.03
C ASP A 108 -24.78 6.62 -5.32
N GLU A 109 -24.11 5.70 -6.03
CA GLU A 109 -24.56 5.19 -7.33
C GLU A 109 -25.26 3.84 -7.26
N ARG A 110 -24.91 2.97 -6.27
CA ARG A 110 -25.44 1.59 -6.18
C ARG A 110 -26.26 1.32 -4.92
N GLY A 111 -26.54 2.37 -4.11
CA GLY A 111 -27.34 2.25 -2.89
C GLY A 111 -26.68 1.42 -1.78
N CYS A 112 -25.38 1.23 -1.83
CA CYS A 112 -24.63 0.48 -0.82
C CYS A 112 -24.59 1.25 0.52
N GLN A 113 -24.50 0.51 1.62
CA GLN A 113 -24.21 1.10 2.93
C GLN A 113 -22.70 1.05 3.17
N VAL A 114 -22.14 2.17 3.64
CA VAL A 114 -20.72 2.23 4.05
C VAL A 114 -20.67 2.48 5.56
N ARG A 115 -20.04 1.57 6.29
CA ARG A 115 -19.82 1.69 7.73
C ARG A 115 -18.33 1.81 7.98
N VAL A 116 -17.97 2.74 8.85
CA VAL A 116 -16.58 3.03 9.20
C VAL A 116 -16.35 2.66 10.66
N ALA A 117 -15.48 1.70 10.91
CA ALA A 117 -15.02 1.40 12.26
C ALA A 117 -14.08 2.52 12.74
N ALA A 118 -14.25 2.93 13.99
CA ALA A 118 -13.50 4.03 14.57
C ALA A 118 -12.03 3.66 14.81
N ILE A 119 -11.17 4.67 14.72
CA ILE A 119 -9.81 4.66 15.25
C ILE A 119 -9.81 5.54 16.50
N LEU A 120 -9.17 5.08 17.55
CA LEU A 120 -9.02 5.81 18.80
C LEU A 120 -7.97 6.94 18.65
N PRO A 121 -7.96 7.95 19.54
CA PRO A 121 -7.01 9.06 19.45
C PRO A 121 -5.53 8.65 19.53
N ASP A 122 -5.23 7.48 20.08
CA ASP A 122 -3.89 6.90 20.12
C ASP A 122 -3.48 6.16 18.83
N GLY A 123 -4.37 6.09 17.80
CA GLY A 123 -4.13 5.41 16.54
C GLY A 123 -4.58 3.94 16.51
N SER A 124 -4.97 3.35 17.63
CA SER A 124 -5.45 1.96 17.69
C SER A 124 -6.86 1.80 17.12
N LEU A 125 -7.21 0.59 16.68
CA LEU A 125 -8.55 0.25 16.20
C LEU A 125 -9.52 0.07 17.38
N ASP A 126 -10.66 0.74 17.33
CA ASP A 126 -11.79 0.44 18.22
C ASP A 126 -12.46 -0.89 17.78
N TRP A 127 -12.11 -1.96 18.47
CA TRP A 127 -12.59 -3.31 18.18
C TRP A 127 -14.10 -3.45 18.34
N GLU A 128 -14.72 -2.79 19.32
CA GLU A 128 -16.17 -2.83 19.49
C GLU A 128 -16.88 -2.13 18.32
N SER A 129 -16.35 -1.00 17.87
CA SER A 129 -16.84 -0.30 16.68
C SER A 129 -16.71 -1.18 15.45
N TYR A 130 -15.59 -1.89 15.30
CA TYR A 130 -15.36 -2.80 14.17
C TYR A 130 -16.37 -3.96 14.19
N GLU A 131 -16.54 -4.64 15.31
CA GLU A 131 -17.49 -5.74 15.44
C GLU A 131 -18.94 -5.31 15.17
N ARG A 132 -19.34 -4.14 15.71
CA ARG A 132 -20.69 -3.59 15.42
C ARG A 132 -20.89 -3.28 13.94
N ALA A 133 -19.86 -2.79 13.25
CA ALA A 133 -19.94 -2.47 11.83
C ALA A 133 -20.14 -3.68 10.94
N LEU A 134 -19.69 -4.88 11.37
CA LEU A 134 -19.72 -6.12 10.59
C LEU A 134 -21.11 -6.76 10.48
N VAL A 135 -22.11 -6.34 11.26
CA VAL A 135 -23.45 -6.96 11.22
C VAL A 135 -24.07 -6.86 9.83
N GLY A 136 -24.23 -7.99 9.13
CA GLY A 136 -24.76 -8.06 7.77
C GLY A 136 -23.84 -7.48 6.69
N ALA A 137 -22.54 -7.35 6.98
CA ALA A 137 -21.54 -6.89 6.00
C ALA A 137 -21.40 -7.89 4.86
N SER A 138 -21.25 -7.38 3.64
CA SER A 138 -20.93 -8.15 2.43
C SER A 138 -19.43 -8.09 2.11
N LEU A 139 -18.81 -6.95 2.41
CA LEU A 139 -17.41 -6.68 2.09
C LEU A 139 -16.75 -5.90 3.22
N VAL A 140 -15.54 -6.29 3.60
CA VAL A 140 -14.63 -5.52 4.43
C VAL A 140 -13.45 -5.09 3.58
N VAL A 141 -13.09 -3.81 3.63
CA VAL A 141 -11.84 -3.29 3.02
C VAL A 141 -11.02 -2.69 4.14
N ALA A 142 -9.96 -3.35 4.53
CA ALA A 142 -9.12 -2.98 5.66
C ALA A 142 -7.73 -2.54 5.24
N THR A 143 -7.22 -1.49 5.88
CA THR A 143 -5.84 -1.03 5.73
C THR A 143 -4.95 -1.82 6.68
N HIS A 144 -3.85 -2.40 6.17
CA HIS A 144 -2.88 -3.14 7.01
C HIS A 144 -2.09 -2.20 7.92
N ALA A 145 -1.61 -1.07 7.37
CA ALA A 145 -0.93 -0.06 8.17
C ALA A 145 -1.35 1.34 7.76
N SER A 146 -1.52 2.22 8.76
CA SER A 146 -1.85 3.62 8.53
C SER A 146 -0.74 4.33 7.75
N ASN A 147 -1.11 4.95 6.65
CA ASN A 147 -0.19 5.79 5.87
C ASN A 147 0.06 7.17 6.52
N VAL A 148 -0.57 7.45 7.65
CA VAL A 148 -0.37 8.66 8.46
C VAL A 148 0.54 8.37 9.64
N THR A 149 0.14 7.48 10.54
CA THR A 149 0.81 7.21 11.81
C THR A 149 1.79 6.04 11.76
N GLY A 150 1.65 5.16 10.75
CA GLY A 150 2.42 3.93 10.67
C GLY A 150 1.87 2.77 11.50
N ASP A 151 0.83 2.98 12.31
CA ASP A 151 0.21 1.92 13.10
C ASP A 151 -0.14 0.72 12.24
N VAL A 152 0.32 -0.46 12.62
CA VAL A 152 0.03 -1.74 11.98
C VAL A 152 -1.13 -2.41 12.71
N TYR A 153 -2.16 -2.82 11.97
CA TYR A 153 -3.37 -3.41 12.54
C TYR A 153 -3.33 -4.93 12.51
N ASP A 154 -3.97 -5.58 13.48
CA ASP A 154 -4.13 -7.04 13.56
C ASP A 154 -5.10 -7.55 12.48
N ILE A 155 -4.56 -7.72 11.27
CA ILE A 155 -5.33 -8.12 10.08
C ILE A 155 -5.85 -9.55 10.16
N GLU A 156 -5.15 -10.44 10.87
CA GLU A 156 -5.61 -11.82 11.06
C GLU A 156 -6.89 -11.84 11.89
N ARG A 157 -6.93 -11.09 12.98
CA ARG A 157 -8.12 -10.90 13.81
C ARG A 157 -9.23 -10.21 13.03
N MET A 158 -8.91 -9.16 12.24
CA MET A 158 -9.90 -8.47 11.40
C MET A 158 -10.52 -9.43 10.37
N ALA A 159 -9.70 -10.22 9.67
CA ALA A 159 -10.15 -11.21 8.69
C ALA A 159 -11.00 -12.33 9.34
N ALA A 160 -10.61 -12.78 10.53
CA ALA A 160 -11.39 -13.77 11.28
C ALA A 160 -12.79 -13.27 11.63
N PHE A 161 -12.92 -12.02 12.08
CA PHE A 161 -14.23 -11.39 12.36
C PHE A 161 -15.05 -11.19 11.08
N ALA A 162 -14.43 -10.73 9.98
CA ALA A 162 -15.10 -10.59 8.68
C ALA A 162 -15.67 -11.95 8.20
N ARG A 163 -14.85 -13.00 8.25
CA ARG A 163 -15.26 -14.36 7.90
C ARG A 163 -16.43 -14.87 8.77
N LYS A 164 -16.37 -14.63 10.09
CA LYS A 164 -17.46 -14.98 11.02
C LYS A 164 -18.77 -14.26 10.67
N ALA A 165 -18.68 -13.03 10.16
CA ALA A 165 -19.82 -12.25 9.69
C ALA A 165 -20.31 -12.66 8.28
N GLY A 166 -19.60 -13.55 7.57
CA GLY A 166 -19.89 -13.96 6.20
C GLY A 166 -19.48 -12.92 5.14
N ALA A 167 -18.65 -11.95 5.51
CA ALA A 167 -18.16 -10.91 4.61
C ALA A 167 -16.84 -11.32 3.93
N LEU A 168 -16.66 -10.91 2.68
CA LEU A 168 -15.37 -10.97 2.00
C LEU A 168 -14.40 -9.96 2.63
N PHE A 169 -13.10 -10.28 2.63
CA PHE A 169 -12.05 -9.46 3.23
C PHE A 169 -11.01 -9.05 2.19
N VAL A 170 -10.94 -7.74 1.89
CA VAL A 170 -9.95 -7.12 1.01
C VAL A 170 -8.93 -6.36 1.87
N LEU A 171 -7.66 -6.67 1.70
CA LEU A 171 -6.54 -6.01 2.40
C LEU A 171 -5.88 -4.96 1.51
N ASP A 172 -5.80 -3.72 1.98
CA ASP A 172 -4.91 -2.69 1.44
C ASP A 172 -3.53 -2.82 2.08
N ALA A 173 -2.61 -3.46 1.37
CA ALA A 173 -1.23 -3.66 1.78
C ALA A 173 -0.26 -2.62 1.16
N ALA A 174 -0.76 -1.45 0.72
CA ALA A 174 0.05 -0.45 0.02
C ALA A 174 1.23 0.10 0.84
N GLN A 175 1.20 0.03 2.17
CA GLN A 175 2.29 0.46 3.05
C GLN A 175 3.13 -0.70 3.58
N THR A 176 2.64 -1.93 3.49
CA THR A 176 3.25 -3.09 4.14
C THR A 176 3.87 -4.09 3.18
N ALA A 177 3.37 -4.20 1.94
CA ALA A 177 3.95 -5.08 0.92
C ALA A 177 5.44 -4.74 0.69
N GLY A 178 6.34 -5.67 1.06
CA GLY A 178 7.79 -5.53 0.97
C GLY A 178 8.49 -4.87 2.17
N ALA A 179 7.74 -4.28 3.13
CA ALA A 179 8.29 -3.67 4.34
C ALA A 179 7.89 -4.38 5.63
N TRP A 180 6.85 -5.21 5.58
CA TRP A 180 6.30 -5.94 6.71
C TRP A 180 6.03 -7.38 6.30
N ALA A 181 6.51 -8.34 7.09
CA ALA A 181 6.32 -9.75 6.79
C ALA A 181 4.87 -10.17 7.11
N PHE A 182 4.18 -10.72 6.13
CA PHE A 182 2.86 -11.34 6.27
C PHE A 182 2.64 -12.36 5.15
N SER A 183 1.73 -13.30 5.36
CA SER A 183 1.33 -14.29 4.35
C SER A 183 -0.05 -13.92 3.79
N ALA A 184 -0.14 -13.57 2.52
CA ALA A 184 -1.40 -13.24 1.86
C ALA A 184 -2.38 -14.43 1.91
N SER A 185 -1.88 -15.66 1.76
CA SER A 185 -2.69 -16.87 1.85
C SER A 185 -3.06 -17.25 3.30
N GLY A 186 -2.17 -16.93 4.26
CA GLY A 186 -2.30 -17.31 5.67
C GLY A 186 -3.23 -16.43 6.50
N ILE A 187 -3.27 -15.12 6.24
CA ILE A 187 -4.10 -14.16 7.00
C ILE A 187 -5.61 -14.35 6.81
N GLY A 188 -6.02 -15.13 5.81
CA GLY A 188 -7.43 -15.35 5.49
C GLY A 188 -8.09 -14.22 4.73
N ALA A 189 -7.33 -13.41 4.02
CA ALA A 189 -7.85 -12.44 3.06
C ALA A 189 -8.39 -13.14 1.81
N ASP A 190 -9.41 -12.52 1.18
CA ASP A 190 -9.91 -12.95 -0.12
C ASP A 190 -9.16 -12.24 -1.26
N VAL A 191 -8.74 -10.99 -1.01
CA VAL A 191 -7.94 -10.17 -1.93
C VAL A 191 -6.91 -9.37 -1.14
N VAL A 192 -5.69 -9.29 -1.66
CA VAL A 192 -4.62 -8.41 -1.15
C VAL A 192 -4.22 -7.44 -2.25
N CYS A 193 -4.43 -6.14 -2.04
CA CYS A 193 -4.07 -5.08 -2.96
C CYS A 193 -2.70 -4.48 -2.61
N PHE A 194 -1.84 -4.26 -3.61
CA PHE A 194 -0.48 -3.76 -3.42
C PHE A 194 -0.10 -2.69 -4.45
N THR A 195 0.98 -1.94 -4.18
CA THR A 195 1.60 -1.01 -5.12
C THR A 195 3.09 -1.26 -5.22
N GLY A 196 3.64 -1.23 -6.44
CA GLY A 196 5.04 -1.58 -6.68
C GLY A 196 6.04 -0.46 -6.33
N HIS A 197 5.63 0.80 -6.46
CA HIS A 197 6.55 1.94 -6.36
C HIS A 197 6.94 2.36 -4.93
N LYS A 198 6.35 1.74 -3.90
CA LYS A 198 6.72 1.95 -2.50
C LYS A 198 7.72 0.87 -2.05
N SER A 199 7.42 0.11 -1.01
CA SER A 199 8.36 -0.82 -0.41
C SER A 199 8.65 -2.08 -1.22
N LEU A 200 7.98 -2.29 -2.36
CA LEU A 200 8.39 -3.30 -3.35
C LEU A 200 9.50 -2.79 -4.29
N TYR A 201 9.92 -1.54 -4.19
CA TYR A 201 11.00 -0.90 -4.95
C TYR A 201 10.85 -0.91 -6.47
N GLY A 202 9.70 -1.31 -7.00
CA GLY A 202 9.37 -1.26 -8.41
C GLY A 202 9.16 0.16 -8.94
N PRO A 203 9.04 0.34 -10.25
CA PRO A 203 8.67 1.61 -10.87
C PRO A 203 7.26 2.07 -10.49
N GLN A 204 6.96 3.35 -10.72
CA GLN A 204 5.59 3.86 -10.76
C GLN A 204 4.78 3.12 -11.84
N ASP A 205 3.46 3.20 -11.75
CA ASP A 205 2.54 2.47 -12.63
C ASP A 205 2.75 0.94 -12.63
N THR A 206 3.17 0.42 -11.48
CA THR A 206 3.18 -1.00 -11.14
C THR A 206 2.45 -1.23 -9.81
N GLY A 207 1.56 -2.18 -9.80
CA GLY A 207 0.76 -2.59 -8.66
C GLY A 207 -0.18 -3.70 -9.06
N GLY A 208 -1.08 -4.09 -8.19
CA GLY A 208 -2.01 -5.17 -8.50
C GLY A 208 -2.73 -5.72 -7.28
N LEU A 209 -3.34 -6.86 -7.50
CA LEU A 209 -4.04 -7.60 -6.47
C LEU A 209 -3.73 -9.10 -6.58
N CYS A 210 -3.58 -9.75 -5.42
CA CYS A 210 -3.55 -11.20 -5.29
C CYS A 210 -4.96 -11.64 -4.89
N VAL A 211 -5.54 -12.57 -5.65
CA VAL A 211 -6.94 -13.02 -5.50
C VAL A 211 -6.97 -14.47 -5.08
N ARG A 212 -7.72 -14.79 -4.04
CA ARG A 212 -7.94 -16.16 -3.58
C ARG A 212 -8.55 -17.03 -4.71
N PRO A 213 -8.04 -18.26 -4.94
CA PRO A 213 -8.61 -19.16 -5.94
C PRO A 213 -10.12 -19.38 -5.76
N GLY A 214 -10.84 -19.38 -6.87
CA GLY A 214 -12.29 -19.58 -6.89
C GLY A 214 -13.13 -18.34 -6.57
N LEU A 215 -12.52 -17.20 -6.30
CA LEU A 215 -13.24 -15.93 -6.15
C LEU A 215 -13.44 -15.29 -7.54
N ASP A 216 -14.69 -15.06 -7.91
CA ASP A 216 -15.04 -14.34 -9.15
C ASP A 216 -15.16 -12.84 -8.85
N ILE A 217 -14.37 -12.03 -9.54
CA ILE A 217 -14.38 -10.57 -9.45
C ILE A 217 -14.84 -10.02 -10.80
N ALA A 218 -15.90 -9.22 -10.81
CA ALA A 218 -16.34 -8.56 -12.02
C ALA A 218 -15.28 -7.58 -12.52
N PRO A 219 -14.92 -7.58 -13.82
CA PRO A 219 -13.95 -6.64 -14.36
C PRO A 219 -14.44 -5.20 -14.23
N LEU A 220 -13.54 -4.30 -13.85
CA LEU A 220 -13.80 -2.86 -13.84
C LEU A 220 -13.63 -2.24 -15.23
N VAL A 221 -12.71 -2.80 -16.01
CA VAL A 221 -12.38 -2.36 -17.37
C VAL A 221 -12.38 -3.57 -18.29
N GLU A 222 -13.07 -3.47 -19.40
CA GLU A 222 -13.14 -4.51 -20.42
C GLU A 222 -12.48 -4.02 -21.72
N GLY A 223 -11.82 -4.91 -22.45
CA GLY A 223 -11.15 -4.54 -23.71
C GLY A 223 -10.26 -5.64 -24.26
N GLY A 224 -9.19 -5.26 -24.95
CA GLY A 224 -8.23 -6.21 -25.49
C GLY A 224 -7.49 -6.96 -24.39
N SER A 225 -7.72 -8.26 -24.30
CA SER A 225 -7.06 -9.16 -23.33
C SER A 225 -5.93 -10.00 -23.92
N GLY A 226 -5.76 -9.94 -25.24
CA GLY A 226 -4.81 -10.81 -25.95
C GLY A 226 -5.28 -12.27 -26.14
N VAL A 227 -6.42 -12.68 -25.56
CA VAL A 227 -7.00 -14.02 -25.67
C VAL A 227 -8.46 -13.93 -26.14
N HIS A 228 -9.00 -15.02 -26.70
CA HIS A 228 -10.42 -15.14 -27.10
C HIS A 228 -10.92 -13.96 -27.96
N SER A 229 -10.13 -13.50 -28.95
CA SER A 229 -10.39 -12.27 -29.73
C SER A 229 -11.71 -12.23 -30.48
N PHE A 230 -12.37 -13.36 -30.69
CA PHE A 230 -13.67 -13.46 -31.35
C PHE A 230 -14.85 -13.50 -30.39
N ASP A 231 -14.60 -13.60 -29.07
CA ASP A 231 -15.65 -13.57 -28.09
C ASP A 231 -16.15 -12.13 -27.91
N GLU A 232 -17.46 -11.97 -27.82
CA GLU A 232 -18.09 -10.65 -27.61
C GLU A 232 -17.87 -10.10 -26.19
N ARG A 233 -17.54 -10.98 -25.23
CA ARG A 233 -17.38 -10.63 -23.82
C ARG A 233 -15.95 -10.78 -23.38
N HIS A 234 -15.58 -9.96 -22.41
CA HIS A 234 -14.27 -10.04 -21.76
C HIS A 234 -14.08 -11.39 -21.06
N PRO A 235 -12.86 -11.97 -21.05
CA PRO A 235 -12.56 -13.21 -20.32
C PRO A 235 -12.94 -13.11 -18.83
N ARG A 236 -13.34 -14.24 -18.27
CA ARG A 236 -13.71 -14.33 -16.83
C ARG A 236 -12.73 -15.17 -16.02
N PHE A 237 -11.63 -15.61 -16.62
CA PHE A 237 -10.60 -16.37 -15.91
C PHE A 237 -9.40 -15.46 -15.56
N MET A 238 -8.81 -15.72 -14.40
CA MET A 238 -7.65 -15.00 -13.89
C MET A 238 -6.39 -15.39 -14.67
N PRO A 239 -5.46 -14.46 -14.85
CA PRO A 239 -5.50 -13.06 -14.47
C PRO A 239 -6.20 -12.14 -15.48
N GLU A 240 -6.51 -12.63 -16.70
CA GLU A 240 -7.02 -11.88 -17.84
C GLU A 240 -8.36 -11.19 -17.55
N ALA A 241 -9.15 -11.74 -16.64
CA ALA A 241 -10.42 -11.14 -16.22
C ALA A 241 -10.28 -9.71 -15.67
N LEU A 242 -9.14 -9.40 -15.05
CA LEU A 242 -8.91 -8.11 -14.39
C LEU A 242 -7.86 -7.24 -15.10
N GLU A 243 -7.35 -7.72 -16.26
CA GLU A 243 -6.35 -7.02 -17.04
C GLU A 243 -6.85 -6.75 -18.46
N ALA A 244 -7.02 -5.49 -18.79
CA ALA A 244 -7.37 -5.06 -20.13
C ALA A 244 -6.28 -4.14 -20.68
N GLY A 245 -5.94 -4.33 -21.97
CA GLY A 245 -4.90 -3.56 -22.64
C GLY A 245 -3.53 -4.23 -22.59
N THR A 246 -2.53 -3.54 -23.13
CA THR A 246 -1.15 -4.03 -23.16
C THR A 246 -0.52 -3.86 -21.78
N ALA A 247 0.01 -4.94 -21.22
CA ALA A 247 0.69 -4.90 -19.91
C ALA A 247 1.96 -4.04 -19.97
N ASN A 248 2.28 -3.35 -18.88
CA ASN A 248 3.51 -2.59 -18.67
C ASN A 248 4.70 -3.54 -18.43
N ALA A 249 5.11 -4.31 -19.46
CA ALA A 249 6.16 -5.31 -19.31
C ALA A 249 7.49 -4.73 -18.80
N HIS A 250 7.83 -3.49 -19.20
CA HIS A 250 9.04 -2.81 -18.77
C HIS A 250 9.01 -2.52 -17.25
N GLY A 251 7.92 -1.94 -16.76
CA GLY A 251 7.72 -1.68 -15.36
C GLY A 251 7.64 -2.96 -14.52
N LEU A 252 7.00 -4.00 -15.06
CA LEU A 252 6.85 -5.30 -14.39
C LEU A 252 8.19 -6.05 -14.27
N ALA A 253 9.10 -5.92 -15.24
CA ALA A 253 10.48 -6.41 -15.13
C ALA A 253 11.20 -5.75 -13.94
N GLY A 254 11.04 -4.42 -13.76
CA GLY A 254 11.57 -3.71 -12.61
C GLY A 254 10.91 -4.11 -11.29
N LEU A 255 9.59 -4.34 -11.28
CA LEU A 255 8.89 -4.83 -10.10
C LEU A 255 9.39 -6.22 -9.68
N ALA A 256 9.55 -7.14 -10.64
CA ALA A 256 10.12 -8.47 -10.39
C ALA A 256 11.51 -8.38 -9.77
N ALA A 257 12.39 -7.52 -10.32
CA ALA A 257 13.72 -7.31 -9.78
C ALA A 257 13.69 -6.74 -8.34
N GLY A 258 12.74 -5.85 -8.04
CA GLY A 258 12.52 -5.34 -6.68
C GLY A 258 12.07 -6.42 -5.70
N CYS A 259 11.13 -7.27 -6.13
CA CYS A 259 10.66 -8.42 -5.32
C CYS A 259 11.79 -9.44 -5.07
N CYS A 260 12.57 -9.78 -6.09
CA CYS A 260 13.73 -10.68 -5.94
C CYS A 260 14.77 -10.10 -4.98
N TRP A 261 15.10 -8.80 -5.11
CA TRP A 261 16.03 -8.11 -4.21
C TRP A 261 15.57 -8.13 -2.76
N LEU A 262 14.25 -8.00 -2.51
CA LEU A 262 13.67 -8.12 -1.17
C LEU A 262 13.71 -9.58 -0.65
N ALA A 263 13.42 -10.55 -1.52
CA ALA A 263 13.48 -11.95 -1.16
C ALA A 263 14.89 -12.40 -0.79
N GLU A 264 15.93 -11.93 -1.51
CA GLU A 264 17.34 -12.20 -1.20
C GLU A 264 17.77 -11.60 0.15
N ARG A 265 17.22 -10.43 0.52
CA ARG A 265 17.49 -9.79 1.81
C ARG A 265 16.68 -10.38 2.96
N GLY A 266 15.55 -11.01 2.66
CA GLY A 266 14.54 -11.39 3.65
C GLY A 266 13.66 -10.21 4.07
N VAL A 267 12.33 -10.32 3.85
CA VAL A 267 11.38 -9.25 4.25
C VAL A 267 11.42 -9.01 5.76
N ALA A 268 11.62 -10.06 6.57
CA ALA A 268 11.75 -9.94 8.02
C ALA A 268 12.99 -9.11 8.45
N ASP A 269 14.11 -9.27 7.74
CA ASP A 269 15.33 -8.49 8.02
C ASP A 269 15.17 -7.03 7.58
N VAL A 270 14.46 -6.79 6.47
CA VAL A 270 14.07 -5.43 6.03
C VAL A 270 13.15 -4.79 7.06
N GLN A 271 12.15 -5.51 7.55
CA GLN A 271 11.26 -5.05 8.61
C GLN A 271 12.05 -4.68 9.87
N ALA A 272 12.91 -5.57 10.37
CA ALA A 272 13.71 -5.33 11.57
C ALA A 272 14.63 -4.11 11.42
N HIS A 273 15.23 -3.91 10.24
CA HIS A 273 16.01 -2.73 9.94
C HIS A 273 15.17 -1.44 10.02
N ILE A 274 14.00 -1.42 9.39
CA ILE A 274 13.09 -0.28 9.40
C ILE A 274 12.56 -0.01 10.82
N GLU A 275 12.18 -1.04 11.56
CA GLU A 275 11.74 -0.92 12.97
C GLU A 275 12.86 -0.34 13.86
N GLY A 276 14.11 -0.73 13.62
CA GLY A 276 15.27 -0.15 14.32
C GLY A 276 15.42 1.36 14.05
N LEU A 277 15.19 1.81 12.81
CA LEU A 277 15.20 3.24 12.47
C LEU A 277 14.04 3.99 13.09
N VAL A 278 12.83 3.41 13.08
CA VAL A 278 11.64 3.99 13.72
C VAL A 278 11.84 4.12 15.23
N THR A 279 12.31 3.07 15.90
CA THR A 279 12.61 3.09 17.34
C THR A 279 13.63 4.19 17.67
N ARG A 280 14.75 4.24 16.93
CA ARG A 280 15.77 5.28 17.11
C ARG A 280 15.20 6.68 16.93
N PHE A 281 14.33 6.89 15.95
CA PHE A 281 13.70 8.18 15.72
C PHE A 281 12.74 8.54 16.84
N LEU A 282 11.92 7.60 17.31
CA LEU A 282 10.98 7.82 18.43
C LEU A 282 11.71 8.14 19.73
N ASP A 283 12.79 7.42 20.06
CA ASP A 283 13.62 7.68 21.23
C ASP A 283 14.22 9.08 21.15
N GLY A 284 14.73 9.49 19.97
CA GLY A 284 15.31 10.81 19.79
C GLY A 284 14.31 11.95 19.80
N VAL A 285 13.07 11.72 19.35
CA VAL A 285 11.99 12.72 19.37
C VAL A 285 11.46 12.93 20.79
N ALA A 286 11.47 11.89 21.63
CA ALA A 286 11.01 11.99 23.03
C ALA A 286 11.78 13.04 23.84
N ASP A 287 13.02 13.34 23.44
CA ASP A 287 13.90 14.36 24.09
C ASP A 287 13.77 15.76 23.43
N ILE A 288 12.80 15.99 22.53
CA ILE A 288 12.61 17.27 21.85
C ILE A 288 11.33 17.95 22.37
N ASP A 289 11.50 19.00 23.17
CA ASP A 289 10.38 19.77 23.67
C ASP A 289 9.56 20.37 22.52
N GLY A 290 8.24 20.35 22.66
CA GLY A 290 7.31 20.91 21.68
C GLY A 290 7.03 20.00 20.47
N VAL A 291 7.61 18.79 20.38
CA VAL A 291 7.30 17.81 19.35
C VAL A 291 6.35 16.75 19.90
N GLN A 292 5.21 16.60 19.25
CA GLN A 292 4.23 15.57 19.57
C GLN A 292 4.28 14.45 18.52
N VAL A 293 4.48 13.21 18.96
CA VAL A 293 4.31 12.01 18.11
C VAL A 293 2.85 11.59 18.12
N LEU A 294 2.33 11.26 16.93
CA LEU A 294 0.93 10.85 16.74
C LEU A 294 0.83 9.34 16.47
N GLY A 295 -0.23 8.72 17.00
CA GLY A 295 -0.44 7.26 16.88
C GLY A 295 0.48 6.47 17.81
N GLY A 296 0.59 5.15 17.58
CA GLY A 296 1.39 4.20 18.36
C GLY A 296 0.56 3.30 19.26
N GLY A 297 -0.74 3.50 19.34
CA GLY A 297 -1.64 2.69 20.17
C GLY A 297 -1.80 1.23 19.70
N SER A 298 -1.43 0.91 18.47
CA SER A 298 -1.37 -0.48 17.99
C SER A 298 -0.21 -1.28 18.59
N GLY A 299 0.79 -0.60 19.14
CA GLY A 299 2.02 -1.19 19.67
C GLY A 299 3.07 -1.56 18.63
N GLN A 300 2.72 -1.47 17.32
CA GLN A 300 3.62 -1.76 16.19
C GLN A 300 3.50 -0.67 15.13
N ARG A 301 4.63 -0.31 14.50
CA ARG A 301 4.65 0.67 13.40
C ARG A 301 5.45 0.15 12.22
N CYS A 302 4.90 0.27 11.03
CA CYS A 302 5.71 0.21 9.82
C CYS A 302 6.56 1.48 9.70
N GLY A 303 7.45 1.59 8.75
CA GLY A 303 8.46 2.66 8.61
C GLY A 303 7.97 4.11 8.62
N ILE A 304 6.89 4.44 9.32
CA ILE A 304 6.23 5.75 9.30
C ILE A 304 6.10 6.32 10.72
N VAL A 305 6.46 7.59 10.89
CA VAL A 305 6.25 8.36 12.11
C VAL A 305 5.66 9.72 11.73
N ALA A 306 4.49 10.05 12.30
CA ALA A 306 3.87 11.36 12.17
C ALA A 306 4.17 12.20 13.41
N VAL A 307 4.56 13.44 13.19
CA VAL A 307 4.80 14.41 14.28
C VAL A 307 4.13 15.75 13.99
N ASN A 308 3.81 16.48 15.07
CA ASN A 308 3.50 17.91 15.03
C ASN A 308 4.51 18.67 15.91
N VAL A 309 4.80 19.92 15.53
CA VAL A 309 5.70 20.81 16.26
C VAL A 309 4.87 21.98 16.78
N GLY A 310 4.54 21.97 18.08
CA GLY A 310 3.60 22.93 18.67
C GLY A 310 2.33 23.08 17.82
N ASP A 311 1.92 24.32 17.58
CA ASP A 311 0.74 24.67 16.75
C ASP A 311 1.14 25.06 15.31
N ALA A 312 2.40 24.85 14.88
CA ALA A 312 2.89 25.23 13.57
C ALA A 312 2.23 24.41 12.46
N ASP A 313 1.98 25.03 11.29
CA ASP A 313 1.50 24.35 10.11
C ASP A 313 2.50 23.30 9.62
N SER A 314 2.02 22.10 9.29
CA SER A 314 2.89 21.00 8.88
C SER A 314 3.68 21.29 7.59
N GLY A 315 3.12 22.10 6.69
CA GLY A 315 3.79 22.53 5.46
C GLY A 315 4.97 23.45 5.75
N GLU A 316 4.81 24.38 6.69
CA GLU A 316 5.91 25.29 7.12
C GLU A 316 7.08 24.49 7.72
N ILE A 317 6.79 23.52 8.60
CA ILE A 317 7.83 22.66 9.18
C ILE A 317 8.54 21.83 8.11
N ALA A 318 7.79 21.21 7.18
CA ALA A 318 8.38 20.44 6.10
C ALA A 318 9.26 21.29 5.15
N ASP A 319 8.84 22.52 4.86
CA ASP A 319 9.62 23.45 4.04
C ASP A 319 10.92 23.86 4.75
N ARG A 320 10.87 24.17 6.04
CA ARG A 320 12.06 24.46 6.85
C ARG A 320 13.03 23.28 6.87
N LEU A 321 12.55 22.04 7.06
CA LEU A 321 13.36 20.81 7.02
C LEU A 321 14.05 20.64 5.65
N ALA A 322 13.32 20.87 4.58
CA ALA A 322 13.86 20.70 3.22
C ALA A 322 14.89 21.77 2.88
N GLN A 323 14.61 23.05 3.16
CA GLN A 323 15.47 24.17 2.78
C GLN A 323 16.68 24.33 3.70
N GLY A 324 16.51 24.13 5.01
CA GLY A 324 17.57 24.34 6.00
C GLY A 324 18.53 23.15 6.11
N TRP A 325 18.02 21.93 6.00
CA TRP A 325 18.79 20.70 6.28
C TRP A 325 18.77 19.67 5.15
N GLY A 326 18.02 19.90 4.08
CA GLY A 326 17.88 18.95 2.98
C GLY A 326 17.14 17.67 3.38
N VAL A 327 16.29 17.72 4.42
CA VAL A 327 15.47 16.58 4.90
C VAL A 327 14.12 16.64 4.21
N CYS A 328 13.87 15.65 3.34
CA CYS A 328 12.65 15.53 2.54
C CYS A 328 11.61 14.69 3.28
N VAL A 329 10.56 15.33 3.76
CA VAL A 329 9.41 14.73 4.44
C VAL A 329 8.11 15.15 3.75
N ARG A 330 6.98 14.60 4.13
CA ARG A 330 5.69 14.99 3.56
C ARG A 330 4.78 15.63 4.61
N PRO A 331 4.25 16.85 4.36
CA PRO A 331 3.25 17.48 5.22
C PRO A 331 1.81 17.17 4.80
N GLY A 332 0.85 17.49 5.66
CA GLY A 332 -0.56 17.63 5.36
C GLY A 332 -1.41 16.41 5.71
N ALA A 333 -2.47 16.19 4.93
CA ALA A 333 -3.53 15.22 5.25
C ALA A 333 -3.33 13.81 4.68
N HIS A 334 -2.28 13.56 3.90
CA HIS A 334 -1.87 12.23 3.39
C HIS A 334 -2.99 11.39 2.76
N CYS A 335 -4.05 12.02 2.25
CA CYS A 335 -5.22 11.34 1.68
C CYS A 335 -5.95 10.38 2.65
N ALA A 336 -5.90 10.63 3.97
CA ALA A 336 -6.57 9.83 4.99
C ALA A 336 -7.41 10.73 5.93
N PRO A 337 -8.49 11.37 5.43
CA PRO A 337 -9.21 12.43 6.15
C PRO A 337 -9.82 11.95 7.47
N LEU A 338 -10.30 10.70 7.53
CA LEU A 338 -10.93 10.17 8.75
C LEU A 338 -9.91 9.88 9.85
N MET A 339 -8.67 9.53 9.48
CA MET A 339 -7.56 9.40 10.44
C MET A 339 -7.25 10.74 11.09
N HIS A 340 -7.20 11.83 10.31
CA HIS A 340 -7.03 13.18 10.84
C HIS A 340 -8.18 13.62 11.74
N THR A 341 -9.40 13.16 11.46
CA THR A 341 -10.54 13.37 12.36
C THR A 341 -10.34 12.66 13.69
N ALA A 342 -9.88 11.40 13.68
CA ALA A 342 -9.63 10.62 14.89
C ALA A 342 -8.49 11.23 15.76
N LEU A 343 -7.44 11.74 15.09
CA LEU A 343 -6.26 12.34 15.73
C LEU A 343 -6.46 13.84 16.11
N GLY A 344 -7.53 14.49 15.66
CA GLY A 344 -7.75 15.92 15.90
C GLY A 344 -6.82 16.86 15.09
N THR A 345 -6.24 16.37 13.99
CA THR A 345 -5.19 17.08 13.22
C THR A 345 -5.67 17.63 11.87
N GLN A 346 -6.99 17.81 11.69
CA GLN A 346 -7.58 18.24 10.41
C GLN A 346 -7.11 19.64 9.94
N GLN A 347 -6.85 20.54 10.87
CA GLN A 347 -6.43 21.91 10.57
C GLN A 347 -4.92 22.03 10.35
N GLN A 348 -4.13 21.39 11.18
CA GLN A 348 -2.68 21.47 11.17
C GLN A 348 -2.03 20.50 10.19
N GLY A 349 -2.70 19.37 9.91
CA GLY A 349 -2.06 18.25 9.24
C GLY A 349 -1.02 17.58 10.15
N VAL A 350 -0.11 16.84 9.54
CA VAL A 350 1.05 16.26 10.26
C VAL A 350 2.29 16.30 9.36
N VAL A 351 3.47 16.33 9.96
CA VAL A 351 4.75 16.08 9.28
C VAL A 351 5.05 14.59 9.37
N ARG A 352 5.08 13.92 8.23
CA ARG A 352 5.31 12.49 8.14
C ARG A 352 6.73 12.18 7.71
N PHE A 353 7.48 11.53 8.59
CA PHE A 353 8.75 10.89 8.29
C PHE A 353 8.49 9.45 7.88
N SER A 354 9.11 8.97 6.82
CA SER A 354 8.96 7.58 6.40
C SER A 354 10.28 6.97 5.94
N PHE A 355 10.68 5.93 6.67
CA PHE A 355 11.92 5.19 6.50
C PHE A 355 11.70 4.00 5.57
N GLY A 356 12.72 3.68 4.77
CA GLY A 356 12.75 2.50 3.91
C GLY A 356 14.06 1.73 4.08
N ALA A 357 14.18 0.58 3.41
CA ALA A 357 15.35 -0.30 3.53
C ALA A 357 16.67 0.33 3.08
N MET A 358 16.63 1.46 2.37
CA MET A 358 17.82 2.18 1.90
C MET A 358 18.24 3.31 2.83
N ASN A 359 17.47 3.62 3.87
CA ASN A 359 17.84 4.62 4.87
C ASN A 359 18.84 4.05 5.88
N SER A 360 19.66 4.94 6.43
CA SER A 360 20.68 4.64 7.43
C SER A 360 20.35 5.26 8.79
N GLN A 361 21.02 4.79 9.84
CA GLN A 361 20.96 5.43 11.17
C GLN A 361 21.38 6.90 11.12
N ARG A 362 22.34 7.24 10.26
CA ARG A 362 22.79 8.61 10.06
C ARG A 362 21.68 9.50 9.50
N ASP A 363 20.88 9.01 8.54
CA ASP A 363 19.73 9.77 8.03
C ASP A 363 18.73 10.08 9.15
N CYS A 364 18.54 9.12 10.07
CA CYS A 364 17.71 9.30 11.25
C CYS A 364 18.28 10.37 12.20
N ASP A 365 19.57 10.30 12.52
CA ASP A 365 20.25 11.23 13.44
C ASP A 365 20.25 12.66 12.89
N ASP A 366 20.58 12.80 11.61
CA ASP A 366 20.58 14.10 10.93
C ASP A 366 19.16 14.70 10.88
N ALA A 367 18.11 13.88 10.67
CA ALA A 367 16.72 14.32 10.72
C ALA A 367 16.27 14.75 12.12
N LEU A 368 16.69 14.03 13.17
CA LEU A 368 16.46 14.39 14.58
C LEU A 368 17.13 15.71 14.93
N SER A 369 18.39 15.92 14.49
CA SER A 369 19.09 17.20 14.71
C SER A 369 18.33 18.35 14.07
N ALA A 370 17.92 18.20 12.81
CA ALA A 370 17.12 19.19 12.09
C ALA A 370 15.79 19.51 12.79
N LEU A 371 15.10 18.48 13.27
CA LEU A 371 13.82 18.64 13.98
C LEU A 371 14.02 19.38 15.33
N ARG A 372 15.10 19.11 16.05
CA ARG A 372 15.47 19.79 17.30
C ARG A 372 15.74 21.27 17.05
N ASP A 373 16.52 21.63 16.03
CA ASP A 373 16.83 23.02 15.69
C ASP A 373 15.58 23.81 15.26
N ILE A 374 14.55 23.11 14.73
CA ILE A 374 13.26 23.73 14.37
C ILE A 374 12.36 23.92 15.57
N ALA A 375 12.29 22.94 16.46
CA ALA A 375 11.38 22.94 17.61
C ALA A 375 11.87 23.85 18.74
N CYS A 376 13.21 24.00 18.89
CA CYS A 376 13.85 24.82 19.94
C CYS A 376 14.76 25.87 19.28
N PRO A 377 14.19 26.90 18.62
CA PRO A 377 14.95 27.92 17.86
C PRO A 377 15.75 28.88 18.76
#